data_d5bb8f3fefbbbc796f6211b1edb16f5f
#
_entry.id   d5bb8f3fefbbbc796f6211b1edb16f5f
#
_cell.length_a   1.000
_cell.length_b   1.000
_cell.length_c   1.000
_cell.angle_alpha   90.00
_cell.angle_beta   90.00
_cell.angle_gamma   90.00
#
_symmetry.space_group_name_H-M   'P 1'
#
loop_
_entity.id
_entity.type
_entity.pdbx_description
1 polymer ?
#
loop_
_entity_poly.entity_id
_entity_poly.type
_entity_poly.pdbx_seq_one_letter_code
_entity_poly.pdbx_strand_id
1 'polypeptide(L)'
;GTYSFLWSNGAETEDLSNVPSGDYTVEVTDSEGCIAQSGTFTIWRQDDLIVDLQTTIDPNCIGNFVSQINDITVSGGVPPYSINWSSGSVSIDDNTIMTSYENGTYTVLVTDTFGCQVETEIIVDFDELGDASFDFSSSGQIDCGISIFNELLFTNTSSGDYISVTWDFGDGSSPVSGDSVLYTYSHSGLYTVTQTVEYGYGCVEVSTEEIEVSDGYDIVLPTAFSPNGDGMNDTIRPVYSCVNSIEMFIYDTFGSLIYYENNLDLTGWNGILKGKEAENGNYLLVVKGVSIYQEEINRQGVFTLLR
;
A
#
# COMPACT_ATOMS: atom_id res chain seq x y z
N GLY A 1 35.90 -72.17 36.95
CA GLY A 1 36.26 -72.74 35.68
C GLY A 1 36.49 -71.58 34.66
N THR A 2 37.37 -71.82 33.72
CA THR A 2 37.57 -70.89 32.60
C THR A 2 36.55 -71.18 31.52
N TYR A 3 35.92 -70.17 30.96
CA TYR A 3 34.97 -70.28 29.83
C TYR A 3 35.63 -69.76 28.55
N SER A 4 35.31 -70.38 27.45
CA SER A 4 35.65 -69.87 26.12
C SER A 4 34.32 -69.46 25.41
N PHE A 5 34.38 -68.44 24.62
CA PHE A 5 33.24 -67.86 23.89
C PHE A 5 33.49 -67.95 22.38
N LEU A 6 32.46 -68.27 21.65
CA LEU A 6 32.49 -68.19 20.16
C LEU A 6 31.19 -67.62 19.67
N TRP A 7 31.25 -66.39 19.18
CA TRP A 7 30.12 -65.71 18.63
C TRP A 7 29.89 -66.12 17.15
N SER A 8 28.68 -65.99 16.67
CA SER A 8 28.28 -66.31 15.30
C SER A 8 29.10 -65.57 14.23
N ASN A 9 29.69 -64.43 14.55
CA ASN A 9 30.58 -63.64 13.69
C ASN A 9 32.06 -64.04 13.83
N GLY A 10 32.37 -65.07 14.61
CA GLY A 10 33.71 -65.57 14.82
C GLY A 10 34.51 -64.87 15.94
N ALA A 11 33.94 -63.93 16.67
CA ALA A 11 34.61 -63.33 17.85
C ALA A 11 34.70 -64.33 18.95
N GLU A 12 35.83 -64.33 19.71
CA GLU A 12 36.10 -65.23 20.81
C GLU A 12 36.18 -64.52 22.20
N THR A 13 35.70 -63.29 22.26
CA THR A 13 35.67 -62.44 23.47
C THR A 13 34.42 -62.68 24.30
N GLU A 14 34.50 -62.44 25.60
CA GLU A 14 33.37 -62.53 26.51
C GLU A 14 32.26 -61.58 26.13
N ASP A 15 32.65 -60.32 25.78
CA ASP A 15 31.74 -59.26 25.31
C ASP A 15 31.90 -59.04 23.80
N LEU A 16 30.76 -58.78 23.12
CA LEU A 16 30.73 -58.42 21.74
C LEU A 16 30.63 -56.90 21.61
N SER A 17 31.64 -56.27 21.04
CA SER A 17 31.67 -54.81 20.87
C SER A 17 32.00 -54.38 19.42
N ASN A 18 31.54 -53.17 19.02
CA ASN A 18 31.80 -52.58 17.72
C ASN A 18 31.39 -53.46 16.51
N VAL A 19 30.27 -54.16 16.64
CA VAL A 19 29.74 -55.02 15.55
C VAL A 19 28.61 -54.36 14.81
N PRO A 20 28.45 -54.65 13.50
CA PRO A 20 27.31 -54.15 12.69
C PRO A 20 25.96 -54.60 13.27
N SER A 21 24.88 -53.93 12.82
CA SER A 21 23.54 -54.46 13.06
C SER A 21 23.37 -55.85 12.47
N GLY A 22 22.66 -56.71 13.18
CA GLY A 22 22.46 -58.11 12.79
C GLY A 22 22.10 -58.97 13.98
N ASP A 23 21.90 -60.25 13.71
CA ASP A 23 21.59 -61.27 14.70
C ASP A 23 22.86 -62.03 15.11
N TYR A 24 23.10 -62.10 16.40
CA TYR A 24 24.26 -62.73 16.99
C TYR A 24 23.84 -63.81 17.98
N THR A 25 24.56 -64.89 17.97
CA THR A 25 24.48 -65.99 18.97
C THR A 25 25.87 -66.25 19.51
N VAL A 26 25.97 -66.72 20.77
CA VAL A 26 27.21 -67.11 21.35
C VAL A 26 27.13 -68.54 21.84
N GLU A 27 28.21 -69.31 21.59
CA GLU A 27 28.47 -70.60 22.15
C GLU A 27 29.50 -70.43 23.29
N VAL A 28 29.18 -70.96 24.41
CA VAL A 28 30.05 -70.92 25.59
C VAL A 28 30.45 -72.33 25.97
N THR A 29 31.76 -72.54 26.05
CA THR A 29 32.33 -73.87 26.43
C THR A 29 33.05 -73.74 27.77
N ASP A 30 32.78 -74.63 28.69
CA ASP A 30 33.45 -74.69 29.98
C ASP A 30 34.78 -75.47 29.95
N SER A 31 35.52 -75.48 31.05
CA SER A 31 36.81 -76.18 31.14
C SER A 31 36.73 -77.70 31.00
N GLU A 32 35.52 -78.29 31.10
CA GLU A 32 35.26 -79.72 30.94
C GLU A 32 34.71 -80.08 29.58
N GLY A 33 34.56 -79.06 28.69
CA GLY A 33 34.08 -79.22 27.29
C GLY A 33 32.57 -79.25 27.17
N CYS A 34 31.81 -78.87 28.18
CA CYS A 34 30.36 -78.73 28.09
C CYS A 34 30.01 -77.42 27.32
N ILE A 35 29.11 -77.53 26.36
CA ILE A 35 28.73 -76.45 25.48
C ILE A 35 27.31 -75.96 25.81
N ALA A 36 27.13 -74.63 25.89
CA ALA A 36 25.85 -73.96 25.96
C ALA A 36 25.76 -72.93 24.89
N GLN A 37 24.60 -72.87 24.22
CA GLN A 37 24.32 -71.79 23.19
C GLN A 37 23.32 -70.83 23.76
N SER A 38 23.51 -69.51 23.39
CA SER A 38 22.58 -68.48 23.74
C SER A 38 21.36 -68.47 22.77
N GLY A 39 20.33 -67.81 23.17
CA GLY A 39 19.35 -67.29 22.22
C GLY A 39 19.97 -66.22 21.29
N THR A 40 19.20 -65.78 20.34
CA THR A 40 19.63 -64.74 19.40
C THR A 40 19.59 -63.35 20.07
N PHE A 41 20.70 -62.62 19.96
CA PHE A 41 20.79 -61.21 20.32
C PHE A 41 20.72 -60.41 19.02
N THR A 42 19.68 -59.57 18.86
CA THR A 42 19.52 -58.72 17.68
C THR A 42 20.06 -57.34 17.98
N ILE A 43 21.07 -56.92 17.25
CA ILE A 43 21.58 -55.53 17.25
C ILE A 43 20.92 -54.80 16.11
N TRP A 44 20.09 -53.82 16.46
CA TRP A 44 19.42 -52.98 15.48
C TRP A 44 20.32 -51.86 15.07
N ARG A 45 20.35 -51.54 13.75
CA ARG A 45 20.85 -50.27 13.27
C ARG A 45 19.70 -49.27 13.37
N GLN A 46 19.90 -48.22 14.10
CA GLN A 46 19.03 -47.10 14.04
C GLN A 46 19.33 -46.37 12.72
N ASP A 47 18.30 -46.14 11.92
CA ASP A 47 18.44 -45.29 10.74
C ASP A 47 18.82 -43.87 11.20
N ASP A 48 19.68 -43.20 10.42
CA ASP A 48 20.09 -41.84 10.76
C ASP A 48 18.84 -40.94 10.81
N LEU A 49 18.78 -40.07 11.81
CA LEU A 49 17.74 -39.04 11.89
C LEU A 49 17.92 -38.05 10.73
N ILE A 50 16.89 -37.87 9.93
CA ILE A 50 16.91 -37.01 8.77
C ILE A 50 15.75 -36.00 8.89
N VAL A 51 16.07 -34.74 8.66
CA VAL A 51 15.10 -33.66 8.58
C VAL A 51 15.08 -33.15 7.13
N ASP A 52 13.93 -33.26 6.48
CA ASP A 52 13.69 -32.70 5.16
C ASP A 52 12.83 -31.44 5.28
N LEU A 53 13.27 -30.38 4.62
CA LEU A 53 12.65 -29.05 4.70
C LEU A 53 11.93 -28.71 3.40
N GLN A 54 10.65 -28.40 3.51
CA GLN A 54 9.84 -27.84 2.43
C GLN A 54 9.55 -26.37 2.73
N THR A 55 9.89 -25.49 1.80
CA THR A 55 9.66 -24.05 1.94
C THR A 55 8.67 -23.59 0.90
N THR A 56 7.64 -22.84 1.34
CA THR A 56 6.66 -22.18 0.47
C THR A 56 6.53 -20.72 0.87
N ILE A 57 6.39 -19.83 -0.12
CA ILE A 57 6.10 -18.42 0.12
C ILE A 57 4.59 -18.26 0.14
N ASP A 58 4.06 -17.70 1.23
CA ASP A 58 2.66 -17.33 1.34
C ASP A 58 2.52 -15.85 0.98
N PRO A 59 1.75 -15.50 -0.06
CA PRO A 59 1.53 -14.11 -0.47
C PRO A 59 0.67 -13.29 0.51
N ASN A 60 0.71 -13.58 1.78
CA ASN A 60 0.02 -12.83 2.81
C ASN A 60 0.76 -11.50 3.06
N CYS A 61 0.35 -10.45 2.35
CA CYS A 61 0.96 -9.13 2.34
C CYS A 61 0.68 -8.37 3.66
N ILE A 62 1.24 -8.83 4.77
CA ILE A 62 1.08 -8.18 6.07
C ILE A 62 2.27 -7.25 6.31
N GLY A 63 2.00 -5.93 6.34
CA GLY A 63 3.01 -4.92 6.70
C GLY A 63 4.18 -4.85 5.71
N ASN A 64 3.89 -4.92 4.41
CA ASN A 64 4.86 -4.88 3.32
C ASN A 64 5.83 -6.08 3.26
N PHE A 65 5.49 -7.18 3.92
CA PHE A 65 6.27 -8.42 3.88
C PHE A 65 5.42 -9.59 3.40
N VAL A 66 6.04 -10.50 2.68
CA VAL A 66 5.50 -11.84 2.43
C VAL A 66 5.91 -12.76 3.56
N SER A 67 5.05 -13.72 3.91
CA SER A 67 5.43 -14.75 4.86
C SER A 67 6.05 -15.96 4.17
N GLN A 68 7.00 -16.60 4.83
CA GLN A 68 7.57 -17.85 4.40
C GLN A 68 7.12 -18.96 5.34
N ILE A 69 6.48 -19.99 4.79
CA ILE A 69 6.08 -21.18 5.53
C ILE A 69 7.14 -22.23 5.30
N ASN A 70 7.70 -22.74 6.41
CA ASN A 70 8.70 -23.79 6.43
C ASN A 70 8.11 -25.02 7.11
N ASP A 71 7.90 -26.07 6.35
CA ASP A 71 7.38 -27.36 6.83
C ASP A 71 8.52 -28.39 6.85
N ILE A 72 8.64 -29.12 7.94
CA ILE A 72 9.64 -30.17 8.05
C ILE A 72 8.99 -31.54 8.11
N THR A 73 9.62 -32.49 7.45
CA THR A 73 9.35 -33.91 7.61
C THR A 73 10.53 -34.58 8.26
N VAL A 74 10.26 -35.39 9.28
CA VAL A 74 11.29 -36.11 10.02
C VAL A 74 11.21 -37.60 9.67
N SER A 75 12.35 -38.20 9.32
CA SER A 75 12.46 -39.61 9.04
C SER A 75 13.70 -40.21 9.70
N GLY A 76 13.72 -41.55 9.87
CA GLY A 76 14.75 -42.18 10.65
C GLY A 76 14.65 -41.88 12.14
N GLY A 77 15.68 -42.20 12.91
CA GLY A 77 15.65 -42.08 14.37
C GLY A 77 14.55 -42.90 15.03
N VAL A 78 14.22 -42.59 16.27
CA VAL A 78 13.15 -43.27 17.01
C VAL A 78 12.13 -42.26 17.56
N PRO A 79 10.87 -42.27 17.06
CA PRO A 79 9.85 -41.36 17.55
C PRO A 79 9.44 -41.68 19.01
N PRO A 80 8.77 -40.75 19.73
CA PRO A 80 8.43 -39.41 19.31
C PRO A 80 9.60 -38.45 19.21
N TYR A 81 9.50 -37.46 18.29
CA TYR A 81 10.51 -36.44 18.10
C TYR A 81 10.17 -35.19 18.92
N SER A 82 11.21 -34.51 19.40
CA SER A 82 11.11 -33.14 19.95
C SER A 82 11.65 -32.18 18.92
N ILE A 83 10.83 -31.22 18.50
CA ILE A 83 11.16 -30.25 17.48
C ILE A 83 11.20 -28.86 18.12
N ASN A 84 12.33 -28.17 18.01
CA ASN A 84 12.54 -26.85 18.59
C ASN A 84 13.07 -25.90 17.51
N TRP A 85 12.28 -24.89 17.21
CA TRP A 85 12.68 -23.80 16.32
C TRP A 85 13.42 -22.72 17.12
N SER A 86 14.35 -22.01 16.47
CA SER A 86 14.99 -20.85 17.07
C SER A 86 13.96 -19.75 17.34
N SER A 87 14.22 -18.92 18.34
CA SER A 87 13.35 -17.79 18.68
C SER A 87 13.39 -16.71 17.62
N GLY A 88 12.30 -15.95 17.49
CA GLY A 88 12.13 -14.84 16.59
C GLY A 88 10.64 -14.58 16.41
N SER A 89 10.26 -13.81 15.39
CA SER A 89 8.86 -13.60 15.02
C SER A 89 8.30 -14.83 14.30
N VAL A 90 8.23 -15.95 15.02
CA VAL A 90 7.86 -17.25 14.48
C VAL A 90 6.53 -17.69 15.06
N SER A 91 5.57 -18.00 14.19
CA SER A 91 4.35 -18.69 14.57
C SER A 91 4.53 -20.20 14.38
N ILE A 92 4.29 -20.97 15.43
CA ILE A 92 4.44 -22.43 15.42
C ILE A 92 3.04 -23.06 15.49
N ASP A 93 2.65 -23.72 14.43
CA ASP A 93 1.30 -24.31 14.33
C ASP A 93 1.28 -25.74 14.84
N ASP A 94 2.09 -26.63 14.58
CA ASP A 94 2.06 -28.01 15.11
C ASP A 94 3.43 -28.63 15.36
N ASN A 95 4.42 -27.85 15.70
CA ASN A 95 5.82 -28.20 15.84
C ASN A 95 6.56 -28.58 14.54
N THR A 96 5.86 -28.90 13.45
CA THR A 96 6.48 -29.19 12.15
C THR A 96 6.50 -27.99 11.24
N ILE A 97 5.59 -27.01 11.44
CA ILE A 97 5.44 -25.84 10.60
C ILE A 97 5.91 -24.58 11.35
N MET A 98 6.71 -23.76 10.67
CA MET A 98 7.15 -22.46 11.13
C MET A 98 6.82 -21.41 10.06
N THR A 99 6.15 -20.33 10.47
CA THR A 99 5.90 -19.17 9.62
C THR A 99 6.81 -18.04 10.06
N SER A 100 7.60 -17.49 9.14
CA SER A 100 8.45 -16.33 9.37
C SER A 100 7.92 -15.11 8.62
N TYR A 101 7.99 -13.95 9.26
CA TYR A 101 7.57 -12.66 8.74
C TYR A 101 8.73 -11.66 8.62
N GLU A 102 9.93 -12.07 9.02
CA GLU A 102 11.13 -11.24 9.01
C GLU A 102 12.28 -11.98 8.34
N ASN A 103 13.13 -11.23 7.65
CA ASN A 103 14.37 -11.75 7.11
C ASN A 103 15.30 -12.21 8.25
N GLY A 104 15.97 -13.32 8.04
CA GLY A 104 16.90 -13.83 9.03
C GLY A 104 17.25 -15.29 8.85
N THR A 105 18.17 -15.75 9.68
CA THR A 105 18.52 -17.17 9.77
C THR A 105 17.80 -17.81 10.96
N TYR A 106 17.04 -18.84 10.67
CA TYR A 106 16.29 -19.63 11.64
C TYR A 106 16.90 -21.03 11.70
N THR A 107 16.92 -21.63 12.88
CA THR A 107 17.36 -23.00 13.04
C THR A 107 16.24 -23.86 13.59
N VAL A 108 16.21 -25.12 13.19
CA VAL A 108 15.37 -26.15 13.79
C VAL A 108 16.24 -27.27 14.32
N LEU A 109 16.07 -27.57 15.60
CA LEU A 109 16.71 -28.68 16.27
C LEU A 109 15.68 -29.82 16.50
N VAL A 110 15.92 -30.96 15.87
CA VAL A 110 15.10 -32.17 16.06
C VAL A 110 15.87 -33.16 16.89
N THR A 111 15.23 -33.69 17.93
CA THR A 111 15.80 -34.68 18.82
C THR A 111 14.86 -35.88 18.89
N ASP A 112 15.40 -37.07 18.73
CA ASP A 112 14.66 -38.32 18.87
C ASP A 112 14.59 -38.79 20.34
N THR A 113 13.86 -39.88 20.61
CA THR A 113 13.70 -40.44 21.98
C THR A 113 15.02 -40.89 22.62
N PHE A 114 16.02 -41.24 21.84
CA PHE A 114 17.32 -41.67 22.32
C PHE A 114 18.33 -40.52 22.43
N GLY A 115 17.93 -39.31 22.10
CA GLY A 115 18.77 -38.12 22.19
C GLY A 115 19.65 -37.87 20.96
N CYS A 116 19.43 -38.57 19.84
CA CYS A 116 20.06 -38.22 18.57
C CYS A 116 19.49 -36.90 18.06
N GLN A 117 20.36 -36.00 17.59
CA GLN A 117 20.01 -34.66 17.22
C GLN A 117 20.43 -34.32 15.78
N VAL A 118 19.58 -33.60 15.09
CA VAL A 118 19.88 -32.93 13.80
C VAL A 118 19.45 -31.48 13.89
N GLU A 119 20.34 -30.58 13.51
CA GLU A 119 20.08 -29.16 13.40
C GLU A 119 20.14 -28.75 11.92
N THR A 120 19.15 -28.02 11.45
CA THR A 120 19.07 -27.49 10.08
C THR A 120 18.85 -25.99 10.12
N GLU A 121 19.57 -25.26 9.26
CA GLU A 121 19.41 -23.82 9.09
C GLU A 121 18.48 -23.51 7.93
N ILE A 122 17.68 -22.45 8.11
CA ILE A 122 16.80 -21.88 7.11
C ILE A 122 17.14 -20.42 6.99
N ILE A 123 17.43 -19.99 5.77
CA ILE A 123 17.59 -18.58 5.44
C ILE A 123 16.26 -18.07 4.89
N VAL A 124 15.68 -17.10 5.58
CA VAL A 124 14.52 -16.34 5.14
C VAL A 124 15.03 -15.01 4.61
N ASP A 125 14.89 -14.79 3.33
CA ASP A 125 15.35 -13.60 2.63
C ASP A 125 14.33 -13.27 1.55
N PHE A 126 13.39 -12.39 1.89
CA PHE A 126 12.44 -11.83 0.94
C PHE A 126 12.60 -10.33 0.89
N ASP A 127 12.44 -9.78 -0.30
CA ASP A 127 12.51 -8.35 -0.52
C ASP A 127 11.37 -7.65 0.23
N GLU A 128 11.72 -6.56 0.92
CA GLU A 128 10.73 -5.65 1.49
C GLU A 128 9.90 -5.08 0.33
N LEU A 129 8.58 -5.21 0.40
CA LEU A 129 7.70 -4.55 -0.54
C LEU A 129 7.84 -3.04 -0.35
N GLY A 130 7.82 -2.31 -1.44
CA GLY A 130 7.91 -0.86 -1.37
C GLY A 130 6.60 -0.21 -0.91
N ASP A 131 6.68 1.08 -0.61
CA ASP A 131 5.52 1.92 -0.31
C ASP A 131 5.00 2.58 -1.59
N ALA A 132 3.68 2.62 -1.75
CA ALA A 132 3.04 3.34 -2.84
C ALA A 132 3.08 4.84 -2.58
N SER A 133 3.58 5.60 -3.54
CA SER A 133 3.60 7.06 -3.51
C SER A 133 3.60 7.65 -4.91
N PHE A 134 3.10 8.87 -5.04
CA PHE A 134 3.14 9.60 -6.31
C PHE A 134 3.23 11.11 -6.09
N ASP A 135 3.70 11.78 -7.13
CA ASP A 135 3.64 13.22 -7.28
C ASP A 135 2.82 13.58 -8.51
N PHE A 136 2.31 14.81 -8.54
CA PHE A 136 1.72 15.35 -9.76
C PHE A 136 2.17 16.80 -10.00
N SER A 137 2.16 17.20 -11.27
CA SER A 137 2.49 18.54 -11.71
C SER A 137 1.54 19.00 -12.81
N SER A 138 1.30 20.30 -12.91
CA SER A 138 0.50 20.89 -13.99
C SER A 138 1.40 21.43 -15.09
N SER A 139 1.03 21.21 -16.35
CA SER A 139 1.72 21.77 -17.53
C SER A 139 1.47 23.25 -17.76
N GLY A 140 0.62 23.90 -16.97
CA GLY A 140 0.20 25.29 -17.12
C GLY A 140 0.44 26.17 -15.89
N GLN A 141 0.09 27.46 -16.05
CA GLN A 141 0.14 28.44 -14.98
C GLN A 141 -0.93 28.11 -13.94
N ILE A 142 -0.52 27.86 -12.69
CA ILE A 142 -1.40 27.49 -11.57
C ILE A 142 -1.71 28.67 -10.65
N ASP A 143 -1.50 29.93 -11.10
CA ASP A 143 -1.82 31.13 -10.30
C ASP A 143 -3.28 31.18 -9.87
N CYS A 144 -4.13 30.39 -10.54
CA CYS A 144 -5.58 30.28 -10.31
C CYS A 144 -6.00 28.90 -9.77
N GLY A 145 -5.06 28.11 -9.28
CA GLY A 145 -5.30 26.72 -8.92
C GLY A 145 -5.42 25.79 -10.13
N ILE A 146 -5.64 24.51 -9.84
CA ILE A 146 -5.86 23.50 -10.88
C ILE A 146 -7.26 23.71 -11.47
N SER A 147 -7.35 23.64 -12.80
CA SER A 147 -8.60 23.82 -13.51
C SER A 147 -8.83 22.75 -14.59
N ILE A 148 -10.05 22.68 -15.10
CA ILE A 148 -10.40 21.80 -16.23
C ILE A 148 -9.57 22.04 -17.50
N PHE A 149 -8.81 23.12 -17.57
CA PHE A 149 -7.92 23.45 -18.71
C PHE A 149 -6.48 22.99 -18.48
N ASN A 150 -6.16 22.49 -17.30
CA ASN A 150 -4.82 22.01 -16.98
C ASN A 150 -4.68 20.53 -17.32
N GLU A 151 -3.64 20.20 -18.07
CA GLU A 151 -3.16 18.83 -18.20
C GLU A 151 -2.22 18.55 -17.01
N LEU A 152 -2.56 17.53 -16.23
CA LEU A 152 -1.80 17.10 -15.05
C LEU A 152 -0.96 15.89 -15.41
N LEU A 153 0.32 15.94 -15.09
CA LEU A 153 1.22 14.80 -15.17
C LEU A 153 1.32 14.15 -13.80
N PHE A 154 0.79 12.96 -13.68
CA PHE A 154 0.96 12.07 -12.53
C PHE A 154 2.19 11.20 -12.74
N THR A 155 3.03 11.12 -11.75
CA THR A 155 4.28 10.35 -11.82
C THR A 155 4.39 9.45 -10.60
N ASN A 156 4.57 8.17 -10.83
CA ASN A 156 4.84 7.20 -9.79
C ASN A 156 6.19 7.47 -9.12
N THR A 157 6.19 7.55 -7.79
CA THR A 157 7.39 7.69 -6.94
C THR A 157 7.50 6.57 -5.91
N SER A 158 6.75 5.50 -6.10
CA SER A 158 6.75 4.33 -5.22
C SER A 158 8.13 3.70 -5.13
N SER A 159 8.47 3.20 -3.96
CA SER A 159 9.71 2.46 -3.70
C SER A 159 9.56 0.96 -3.99
N GLY A 160 10.67 0.22 -4.01
CA GLY A 160 10.70 -1.24 -4.20
C GLY A 160 10.50 -1.69 -5.65
N ASP A 161 10.56 -3.00 -5.86
CA ASP A 161 10.39 -3.63 -7.18
C ASP A 161 8.92 -3.95 -7.42
N TYR A 162 8.21 -3.04 -8.09
CA TYR A 162 6.80 -3.21 -8.44
C TYR A 162 6.62 -3.81 -9.85
N ILE A 163 5.46 -4.44 -10.08
CA ILE A 163 5.07 -5.07 -11.35
C ILE A 163 4.26 -4.12 -12.22
N SER A 164 3.30 -3.42 -11.60
CA SER A 164 2.40 -2.53 -12.34
C SER A 164 1.90 -1.38 -11.46
N VAL A 165 1.55 -0.28 -12.14
CA VAL A 165 0.92 0.91 -11.56
C VAL A 165 -0.37 1.21 -12.30
N THR A 166 -1.44 1.43 -11.55
CA THR A 166 -2.76 1.77 -12.09
C THR A 166 -3.34 2.97 -11.36
N TRP A 167 -3.98 3.87 -12.11
CA TRP A 167 -4.52 5.14 -11.65
C TRP A 167 -6.04 5.16 -11.81
N ASP A 168 -6.75 5.55 -10.76
CA ASP A 168 -8.15 5.96 -10.78
C ASP A 168 -8.22 7.44 -10.40
N PHE A 169 -8.75 8.28 -11.27
CA PHE A 169 -8.78 9.74 -11.08
C PHE A 169 -10.02 10.22 -10.32
N GLY A 170 -10.89 9.32 -9.88
CA GLY A 170 -12.03 9.61 -9.01
C GLY A 170 -13.21 10.31 -9.70
N ASP A 171 -13.20 10.44 -11.03
CA ASP A 171 -14.25 11.09 -11.83
C ASP A 171 -15.20 10.10 -12.52
N GLY A 172 -15.02 8.80 -12.26
CA GLY A 172 -15.80 7.71 -12.86
C GLY A 172 -15.29 7.25 -14.23
N SER A 173 -14.15 7.76 -14.70
CA SER A 173 -13.44 7.23 -15.85
C SER A 173 -12.86 5.85 -15.57
N SER A 174 -12.49 5.10 -16.61
CA SER A 174 -11.81 3.82 -16.43
C SER A 174 -10.37 4.04 -15.94
N PRO A 175 -9.86 3.19 -15.01
CA PRO A 175 -8.48 3.26 -14.58
C PRO A 175 -7.47 3.16 -15.73
N VAL A 176 -6.33 3.83 -15.59
CA VAL A 176 -5.26 3.90 -16.58
C VAL A 176 -3.97 3.36 -15.97
N SER A 177 -3.23 2.54 -16.73
CA SER A 177 -1.96 1.97 -16.27
C SER A 177 -0.76 2.73 -16.83
N GLY A 178 0.31 2.83 -16.03
CA GLY A 178 1.60 3.41 -16.43
C GLY A 178 2.30 4.13 -15.29
N ASP A 179 3.63 4.26 -15.39
CA ASP A 179 4.46 4.95 -14.39
C ASP A 179 4.25 6.47 -14.42
N SER A 180 3.87 6.99 -15.57
CA SER A 180 3.52 8.39 -15.74
C SER A 180 2.31 8.51 -16.65
N VAL A 181 1.31 9.28 -16.23
CA VAL A 181 0.05 9.45 -16.94
C VAL A 181 -0.30 10.92 -17.01
N LEU A 182 -0.61 11.42 -18.22
CA LEU A 182 -1.21 12.71 -18.43
C LEU A 182 -2.73 12.61 -18.33
N TYR A 183 -3.34 13.48 -17.53
CA TYR A 183 -4.77 13.49 -17.31
C TYR A 183 -5.36 14.90 -17.27
N THR A 184 -6.58 15.05 -17.80
CA THR A 184 -7.33 16.31 -17.78
C THR A 184 -8.76 16.04 -17.33
N TYR A 185 -9.21 16.73 -16.30
CA TYR A 185 -10.59 16.64 -15.82
C TYR A 185 -11.55 17.41 -16.72
N SER A 186 -12.71 16.84 -16.99
CA SER A 186 -13.74 17.47 -17.85
C SER A 186 -14.70 18.40 -17.10
N HIS A 187 -14.72 18.32 -15.77
CA HIS A 187 -15.61 19.13 -14.92
C HIS A 187 -14.84 19.58 -13.67
N SER A 188 -15.28 20.70 -13.11
CA SER A 188 -14.81 21.14 -11.79
C SER A 188 -15.36 20.26 -10.69
N GLY A 189 -14.58 20.08 -9.62
CA GLY A 189 -14.95 19.24 -8.49
C GLY A 189 -13.78 18.90 -7.58
N LEU A 190 -14.07 18.20 -6.51
CA LEU A 190 -13.08 17.59 -5.64
C LEU A 190 -12.96 16.11 -6.03
N TYR A 191 -11.78 15.69 -6.41
CA TYR A 191 -11.51 14.33 -6.86
C TYR A 191 -10.49 13.66 -5.96
N THR A 192 -10.71 12.40 -5.66
CA THR A 192 -9.73 11.56 -4.97
C THR A 192 -9.00 10.73 -6.02
N VAL A 193 -7.74 11.06 -6.28
CA VAL A 193 -6.87 10.25 -7.14
C VAL A 193 -6.36 9.08 -6.32
N THR A 194 -6.45 7.90 -6.88
CA THR A 194 -5.99 6.65 -6.28
C THR A 194 -4.94 6.02 -7.18
N GLN A 195 -3.73 5.87 -6.65
CA GLN A 195 -2.69 5.05 -7.26
C GLN A 195 -2.75 3.66 -6.62
N THR A 196 -2.75 2.63 -7.43
CA THR A 196 -2.63 1.24 -7.02
C THR A 196 -1.35 0.67 -7.60
N VAL A 197 -0.46 0.20 -6.74
CA VAL A 197 0.83 -0.38 -7.10
C VAL A 197 0.81 -1.88 -6.78
N GLU A 198 1.05 -2.70 -7.78
CA GLU A 198 1.13 -4.14 -7.64
C GLU A 198 2.60 -4.57 -7.52
N TYR A 199 2.91 -5.28 -6.47
CA TYR A 199 4.21 -5.88 -6.21
C TYR A 199 4.20 -7.39 -6.46
N GLY A 200 5.34 -8.03 -6.29
CA GLY A 200 5.45 -9.48 -6.37
C GLY A 200 4.46 -10.20 -5.45
N TYR A 201 4.15 -11.43 -5.80
CA TYR A 201 3.24 -12.30 -5.04
C TYR A 201 1.78 -11.83 -4.96
N GLY A 202 1.36 -10.86 -5.79
CA GLY A 202 0.01 -10.31 -5.77
C GLY A 202 -0.26 -9.30 -4.64
N CYS A 203 0.78 -8.80 -4.02
CA CYS A 203 0.68 -7.74 -3.02
C CYS A 203 0.35 -6.41 -3.67
N VAL A 204 -0.52 -5.64 -3.04
CA VAL A 204 -0.99 -4.36 -3.56
C VAL A 204 -0.89 -3.30 -2.48
N GLU A 205 -0.27 -2.17 -2.82
CA GLU A 205 -0.25 -0.96 -2.00
C GLU A 205 -1.02 0.17 -2.71
N VAL A 206 -1.61 1.06 -1.92
CA VAL A 206 -2.47 2.12 -2.43
C VAL A 206 -2.06 3.46 -1.84
N SER A 207 -1.91 4.45 -2.69
CA SER A 207 -1.72 5.85 -2.30
C SER A 207 -2.87 6.70 -2.84
N THR A 208 -3.33 7.68 -2.05
CA THR A 208 -4.45 8.56 -2.44
C THR A 208 -4.15 10.00 -2.15
N GLU A 209 -4.63 10.90 -3.04
CA GLU A 209 -4.56 12.34 -2.84
C GLU A 209 -5.83 13.02 -3.34
N GLU A 210 -6.29 14.07 -2.62
CA GLU A 210 -7.44 14.87 -3.02
C GLU A 210 -6.99 16.08 -3.85
N ILE A 211 -7.62 16.25 -5.02
CA ILE A 211 -7.35 17.33 -5.96
C ILE A 211 -8.62 18.13 -6.18
N GLU A 212 -8.57 19.44 -5.89
CA GLU A 212 -9.64 20.37 -6.22
C GLU A 212 -9.41 20.95 -7.62
N VAL A 213 -10.35 20.71 -8.51
CA VAL A 213 -10.35 21.20 -9.89
C VAL A 213 -11.42 22.26 -10.06
N SER A 214 -11.02 23.45 -10.53
CA SER A 214 -11.92 24.59 -10.74
C SER A 214 -12.37 24.75 -12.20
N ASP A 215 -13.35 25.63 -12.45
CA ASP A 215 -13.73 26.05 -13.81
C ASP A 215 -12.69 27.01 -14.45
N GLY A 216 -11.59 27.27 -13.76
CA GLY A 216 -10.51 28.13 -14.26
C GLY A 216 -10.73 29.63 -14.05
N TYR A 217 -11.85 30.03 -13.49
CA TYR A 217 -12.15 31.39 -13.04
C TYR A 217 -13.20 31.37 -11.94
N ASP A 218 -13.24 32.42 -11.14
CA ASP A 218 -14.29 32.63 -10.15
C ASP A 218 -14.93 34.00 -10.31
N ILE A 219 -16.25 34.07 -10.21
CA ILE A 219 -17.02 35.31 -10.20
C ILE A 219 -18.18 35.17 -9.21
N VAL A 220 -18.12 35.96 -8.16
CA VAL A 220 -19.16 36.06 -7.14
C VAL A 220 -19.89 37.38 -7.30
N LEU A 221 -21.21 37.30 -7.53
CA LEU A 221 -22.07 38.47 -7.63
C LEU A 221 -22.66 38.80 -6.25
N PRO A 222 -22.47 40.04 -5.73
CA PRO A 222 -23.11 40.46 -4.50
C PRO A 222 -24.63 40.59 -4.66
N THR A 223 -25.37 40.32 -3.59
CA THR A 223 -26.83 40.31 -3.59
C THR A 223 -27.46 41.61 -3.00
N ALA A 224 -26.65 42.45 -2.38
CA ALA A 224 -27.10 43.74 -1.83
C ALA A 224 -25.93 44.70 -1.60
N PHE A 225 -26.19 45.99 -1.57
CA PHE A 225 -25.25 46.99 -1.09
C PHE A 225 -25.98 48.17 -0.46
N SER A 226 -25.26 48.96 0.37
CA SER A 226 -25.80 50.09 1.13
C SER A 226 -24.84 51.29 1.08
N PRO A 227 -24.99 52.19 0.11
CA PRO A 227 -24.10 53.34 -0.08
C PRO A 227 -24.43 54.45 0.97
N ASN A 228 -24.03 54.23 2.22
CA ASN A 228 -24.24 55.11 3.36
C ASN A 228 -22.97 55.89 3.79
N GLY A 229 -21.84 55.65 3.13
CA GLY A 229 -20.58 56.32 3.37
C GLY A 229 -19.82 55.85 4.61
N ASP A 230 -20.13 54.66 5.13
CA ASP A 230 -19.44 54.06 6.30
C ASP A 230 -18.17 53.28 5.94
N GLY A 231 -17.89 53.13 4.64
CA GLY A 231 -16.74 52.39 4.10
C GLY A 231 -17.01 50.91 3.89
N MET A 232 -18.23 50.42 4.21
CA MET A 232 -18.61 49.03 4.00
C MET A 232 -19.78 48.92 3.02
N ASN A 233 -19.59 48.13 1.95
CA ASN A 233 -20.63 47.93 0.92
C ASN A 233 -21.19 49.22 0.31
N ASP A 234 -20.39 50.30 0.23
CA ASP A 234 -20.76 51.57 -0.38
C ASP A 234 -20.81 51.52 -1.92
N THR A 235 -20.22 50.50 -2.50
CA THR A 235 -20.28 50.24 -3.94
C THR A 235 -20.61 48.78 -4.23
N ILE A 236 -21.33 48.55 -5.29
CA ILE A 236 -21.58 47.18 -5.76
C ILE A 236 -20.67 46.87 -6.92
N ARG A 237 -19.92 45.77 -6.79
CA ARG A 237 -19.06 45.18 -7.82
C ARG A 237 -18.93 43.69 -7.59
N PRO A 238 -18.72 42.88 -8.66
CA PRO A 238 -18.39 41.47 -8.48
C PRO A 238 -17.04 41.33 -7.79
N VAL A 239 -16.86 40.20 -7.09
CA VAL A 239 -15.55 39.67 -6.71
C VAL A 239 -15.17 38.67 -7.78
N TYR A 240 -13.96 38.75 -8.29
CA TYR A 240 -13.54 37.90 -9.41
C TYR A 240 -12.03 37.59 -9.33
N SER A 241 -11.68 36.45 -9.91
CA SER A 241 -10.30 36.03 -10.12
C SER A 241 -10.14 35.36 -11.50
N CYS A 242 -8.92 35.34 -12.00
CA CYS A 242 -8.54 34.58 -13.21
C CYS A 242 -9.26 34.99 -14.50
N VAL A 243 -9.47 36.28 -14.66
CA VAL A 243 -10.08 36.86 -15.83
C VAL A 243 -9.09 37.77 -16.57
N ASN A 244 -9.11 37.72 -17.91
CA ASN A 244 -8.35 38.61 -18.80
C ASN A 244 -9.08 39.91 -19.08
N SER A 245 -10.40 39.88 -19.11
CA SER A 245 -11.24 41.04 -19.28
C SER A 245 -12.54 40.88 -18.52
N ILE A 246 -13.09 42.00 -18.05
CA ILE A 246 -14.36 42.01 -17.34
C ILE A 246 -15.13 43.29 -17.70
N GLU A 247 -16.42 43.14 -17.91
CA GLU A 247 -17.37 44.23 -18.15
C GLU A 247 -18.53 44.07 -17.19
N MET A 248 -18.94 45.17 -16.57
CA MET A 248 -20.03 45.23 -15.62
C MET A 248 -21.16 46.12 -16.14
N PHE A 249 -22.36 45.59 -16.16
CA PHE A 249 -23.56 46.28 -16.57
C PHE A 249 -24.59 46.22 -15.44
N ILE A 250 -25.22 47.36 -15.13
CA ILE A 250 -26.35 47.38 -14.20
C ILE A 250 -27.57 47.95 -14.95
N TYR A 251 -28.68 47.23 -14.79
CA TYR A 251 -29.96 47.59 -15.38
C TYR A 251 -30.99 47.85 -14.26
N ASP A 252 -31.86 48.84 -14.50
CA ASP A 252 -33.04 49.08 -13.65
C ASP A 252 -34.13 48.01 -13.89
N THR A 253 -35.21 48.06 -13.12
CA THR A 253 -36.36 47.17 -13.21
C THR A 253 -37.12 47.27 -14.55
N PHE A 254 -36.87 48.32 -15.34
CA PHE A 254 -37.46 48.52 -16.67
C PHE A 254 -36.54 48.02 -17.79
N GLY A 255 -35.35 47.48 -17.45
CA GLY A 255 -34.36 47.00 -18.40
C GLY A 255 -33.48 48.09 -19.01
N SER A 256 -33.51 49.31 -18.46
CA SER A 256 -32.63 50.40 -18.93
C SER A 256 -31.24 50.24 -18.33
N LEU A 257 -30.19 50.35 -19.15
CA LEU A 257 -28.80 50.36 -18.70
C LEU A 257 -28.54 51.66 -17.93
N ILE A 258 -28.17 51.53 -16.63
CA ILE A 258 -27.93 52.68 -15.75
C ILE A 258 -26.47 52.83 -15.34
N TYR A 259 -25.67 51.79 -15.45
CA TYR A 259 -24.25 51.80 -15.16
C TYR A 259 -23.49 50.82 -16.06
N TYR A 260 -22.31 51.21 -16.49
CA TYR A 260 -21.38 50.40 -17.27
C TYR A 260 -19.94 50.71 -16.87
N GLU A 261 -19.16 49.69 -16.67
CA GLU A 261 -17.74 49.79 -16.44
C GLU A 261 -17.00 48.65 -17.16
N ASN A 262 -15.87 48.97 -17.77
CA ASN A 262 -15.01 48.04 -18.49
C ASN A 262 -13.57 48.30 -18.06
N ASN A 263 -13.15 47.65 -17.01
CA ASN A 263 -11.79 47.74 -16.47
C ASN A 263 -11.52 46.54 -15.60
N LEU A 264 -10.29 45.97 -15.63
CA LEU A 264 -9.89 44.91 -14.73
C LEU A 264 -9.87 45.31 -13.25
N ASP A 265 -9.87 46.62 -12.95
CA ASP A 265 -10.01 47.17 -11.61
C ASP A 265 -11.38 47.85 -11.48
N LEU A 266 -12.46 47.06 -11.40
CA LEU A 266 -13.80 47.60 -11.25
C LEU A 266 -13.92 48.40 -9.95
N THR A 267 -14.30 49.67 -10.10
CA THR A 267 -14.59 50.56 -8.96
C THR A 267 -15.98 50.30 -8.39
N GLY A 268 -16.89 49.85 -9.24
CA GLY A 268 -18.26 49.54 -8.92
C GLY A 268 -19.20 50.75 -8.89
N TRP A 269 -20.50 50.46 -8.87
CA TRP A 269 -21.53 51.48 -8.81
C TRP A 269 -21.86 51.89 -7.37
N ASN A 270 -21.86 53.18 -7.09
CA ASN A 270 -22.13 53.78 -5.78
C ASN A 270 -23.60 54.17 -5.57
N GLY A 271 -24.51 53.73 -6.39
CA GLY A 271 -25.92 54.04 -6.26
C GLY A 271 -26.31 55.46 -6.74
N ILE A 272 -25.42 56.16 -7.44
CA ILE A 272 -25.74 57.50 -8.02
C ILE A 272 -26.05 57.33 -9.52
N LEU A 273 -27.18 57.90 -9.93
CA LEU A 273 -27.62 57.96 -11.34
C LEU A 273 -27.84 59.42 -11.75
N LYS A 274 -27.07 59.89 -12.76
CA LYS A 274 -27.11 61.27 -13.25
C LYS A 274 -27.02 62.35 -12.16
N GLY A 275 -26.16 62.10 -11.15
CA GLY A 275 -25.91 63.03 -10.04
C GLY A 275 -27.00 63.04 -8.96
N LYS A 276 -27.93 62.10 -9.01
CA LYS A 276 -28.95 61.88 -7.99
C LYS A 276 -28.86 60.48 -7.40
N GLU A 277 -29.30 60.31 -6.20
CA GLU A 277 -29.43 58.99 -5.58
C GLU A 277 -30.46 58.15 -6.35
N ALA A 278 -30.10 56.91 -6.67
CA ALA A 278 -31.01 55.93 -7.24
C ALA A 278 -32.01 55.46 -6.15
N GLU A 279 -33.18 55.03 -6.59
CA GLU A 279 -34.23 54.54 -5.69
C GLU A 279 -33.85 53.23 -5.03
N ASN A 280 -34.27 53.03 -3.78
CA ASN A 280 -34.15 51.73 -3.10
C ASN A 280 -34.94 50.67 -3.89
N GLY A 281 -34.36 49.49 -4.08
CA GLY A 281 -35.02 48.43 -4.80
C GLY A 281 -34.08 47.48 -5.48
N ASN A 282 -34.63 46.65 -6.33
CA ASN A 282 -33.89 45.58 -7.06
C ASN A 282 -33.35 46.07 -8.40
N TYR A 283 -32.15 45.64 -8.70
CA TYR A 283 -31.46 45.93 -9.96
C TYR A 283 -30.87 44.63 -10.50
N LEU A 284 -30.62 44.59 -11.81
CA LEU A 284 -29.96 43.46 -12.43
C LEU A 284 -28.49 43.80 -12.68
N LEU A 285 -27.60 42.98 -12.14
CA LEU A 285 -26.18 43.00 -12.45
C LEU A 285 -25.86 41.94 -13.50
N VAL A 286 -25.23 42.36 -14.59
CA VAL A 286 -24.71 41.49 -15.65
C VAL A 286 -23.20 41.69 -15.72
N VAL A 287 -22.46 40.60 -15.70
CA VAL A 287 -21.01 40.59 -15.85
C VAL A 287 -20.65 39.74 -17.05
N LYS A 288 -19.87 40.34 -17.95
CA LYS A 288 -19.31 39.65 -19.13
C LYS A 288 -17.79 39.75 -19.07
N GLY A 289 -17.09 38.82 -19.71
CA GLY A 289 -15.63 38.88 -19.77
C GLY A 289 -15.06 37.67 -20.48
N VAL A 290 -13.75 37.53 -20.32
CA VAL A 290 -12.98 36.41 -20.86
C VAL A 290 -12.02 35.94 -19.75
N SER A 291 -12.03 34.67 -19.46
CA SER A 291 -11.08 34.04 -18.49
C SER A 291 -9.65 34.06 -19.04
N ILE A 292 -8.66 33.79 -18.21
CA ILE A 292 -7.26 33.60 -18.62
C ILE A 292 -7.12 32.42 -19.59
N TYR A 293 -8.05 31.49 -19.59
CA TYR A 293 -8.12 30.31 -20.47
C TYR A 293 -8.91 30.58 -21.76
N GLN A 294 -9.25 31.87 -22.05
CA GLN A 294 -10.01 32.32 -23.22
C GLN A 294 -11.49 31.88 -23.25
N GLU A 295 -12.04 31.46 -22.12
CA GLU A 295 -13.45 31.12 -21.99
C GLU A 295 -14.30 32.38 -21.83
N GLU A 296 -15.44 32.44 -22.56
CA GLU A 296 -16.42 33.50 -22.44
C GLU A 296 -17.18 33.43 -21.12
N ILE A 297 -17.17 34.53 -20.39
CA ILE A 297 -17.87 34.68 -19.12
C ILE A 297 -19.15 35.48 -19.33
N ASN A 298 -20.28 34.93 -18.86
CA ASN A 298 -21.54 35.64 -18.80
C ASN A 298 -22.28 35.21 -17.52
N ARG A 299 -22.34 36.14 -16.55
CA ARG A 299 -23.01 35.90 -15.26
C ARG A 299 -24.01 37.02 -15.03
N GLN A 300 -25.14 36.71 -14.41
CA GLN A 300 -26.13 37.70 -14.03
C GLN A 300 -26.79 37.37 -12.70
N GLY A 301 -27.15 38.38 -11.95
CA GLY A 301 -27.83 38.26 -10.68
C GLY A 301 -28.59 39.50 -10.30
N VAL A 302 -29.66 39.34 -9.53
CA VAL A 302 -30.42 40.47 -8.99
C VAL A 302 -29.79 40.84 -7.63
N PHE A 303 -29.62 42.14 -7.43
CA PHE A 303 -29.18 42.67 -6.15
C PHE A 303 -30.13 43.79 -5.66
N THR A 304 -30.08 44.06 -4.37
CA THR A 304 -30.90 45.07 -3.72
C THR A 304 -30.07 46.29 -3.26
N LEU A 305 -30.48 47.49 -3.65
CA LEU A 305 -29.95 48.72 -3.08
C LEU A 305 -30.77 49.09 -1.83
N LEU A 306 -30.10 49.28 -0.72
CA LEU A 306 -30.65 49.63 0.59
C LEU A 306 -30.05 50.96 1.07
N ARG A 307 -30.87 51.87 1.57
CA ARG A 307 -30.45 53.10 2.23
C ARG A 307 -31.21 53.33 3.52
#